data_5731d5e33db82f2bc3a6ddc95f8da964
#
_entry.id   5731d5e33db82f2bc3a6ddc95f8da964
#
_cell.length_a   1.000
_cell.length_b   1.000
_cell.length_c   1.000
_cell.angle_alpha   90.00
_cell.angle_beta   90.00
_cell.angle_gamma   90.00
#
_symmetry.space_group_name_H-M   'P 1'
#
loop_
_entity.id
_entity.type
_entity.pdbx_description
1 polymer ?
#
loop_
_entity_poly.entity_id
_entity_poly.type
_entity_poly.pdbx_seq_one_letter_code
_entity_poly.pdbx_strand_id
1 'polypeptide(L)'
;MLKTFPKTHITLAAAATLIVSAAVLMSPSADVEAKRMSYTVDLEQGLVSGASSQEASTQAAAPEAETTSETTESQSQPMAAQADVAPEPDIQWQEFTIKSGDTLSTLFRKAGFNDGLMLSVIHGDGEADKLQRLYAGEDIRFGVNSEGELVAIELQRSLLESLKIARTEDGFLGETVVREPEARPAFAAGVIDGSLYLSARDAGLNDRLTMELAGIFGWDIDFVYDVRKGDSFEVVYEELYIDGEKFDTGRILSARFINRGEDNLALLYTDASGESDYYSPDGKSMRKAFLRVPINARVSSPFNLQRRHPV
;
A
#
# COMPACT_ATOMS: atom_id res chain seq x y z
N MET A 1 1.34 21.50 48.07
CA MET A 1 1.58 22.95 47.77
C MET A 1 1.23 23.21 46.33
N LEU A 2 0.04 23.72 46.06
CA LEU A 2 -0.39 24.12 44.71
C LEU A 2 0.22 25.49 44.39
N LYS A 3 1.13 25.55 43.44
CA LYS A 3 1.66 26.82 42.94
C LYS A 3 0.57 27.53 42.14
N THR A 4 0.05 28.63 42.68
CA THR A 4 -0.87 29.56 41.98
C THR A 4 -0.15 30.26 40.86
N PHE A 5 -0.57 30.01 39.62
CA PHE A 5 -0.09 30.76 38.44
C PHE A 5 -0.49 32.24 38.51
N PRO A 6 0.37 33.16 38.15
CA PRO A 6 0.07 34.59 38.18
C PRO A 6 -1.07 34.91 37.19
N LYS A 7 -2.05 35.65 37.65
CA LYS A 7 -3.30 36.05 36.93
C LYS A 7 -3.05 36.64 35.55
N THR A 8 -1.93 37.28 35.36
CA THR A 8 -1.52 37.91 34.06
C THR A 8 -1.27 36.88 32.96
N HIS A 9 -0.81 35.66 33.27
CA HIS A 9 -0.60 34.62 32.25
C HIS A 9 -1.89 33.95 31.80
N ILE A 10 -2.90 33.88 32.70
CA ILE A 10 -4.23 33.32 32.37
C ILE A 10 -4.97 34.29 31.43
N THR A 11 -4.89 35.60 31.63
CA THR A 11 -5.52 36.57 30.73
C THR A 11 -4.86 36.62 29.37
N LEU A 12 -3.54 36.46 29.31
CA LEU A 12 -2.79 36.41 28.04
C LEU A 12 -3.10 35.14 27.23
N ALA A 13 -3.21 33.98 27.89
CA ALA A 13 -3.61 32.71 27.25
C ALA A 13 -5.06 32.79 26.74
N ALA A 14 -5.99 33.36 27.50
CA ALA A 14 -7.38 33.53 27.08
C ALA A 14 -7.51 34.50 25.88
N ALA A 15 -6.72 35.56 25.82
CA ALA A 15 -6.69 36.46 24.67
C ALA A 15 -6.11 35.81 23.41
N ALA A 16 -5.06 35.01 23.55
CA ALA A 16 -4.45 34.26 22.42
C ALA A 16 -5.41 33.21 21.83
N THR A 17 -6.14 32.47 22.68
CA THR A 17 -7.15 31.50 22.21
C THR A 17 -8.31 32.17 21.50
N LEU A 18 -8.73 33.34 21.94
CA LEU A 18 -9.81 34.11 21.29
C LEU A 18 -9.41 34.65 19.91
N ILE A 19 -8.15 35.08 19.75
CA ILE A 19 -7.60 35.53 18.45
C ILE A 19 -7.48 34.39 17.48
N VAL A 20 -7.00 33.19 17.92
CA VAL A 20 -6.89 32.00 17.06
C VAL A 20 -8.27 31.51 16.64
N SER A 21 -9.26 31.48 17.53
CA SER A 21 -10.63 31.10 17.20
C SER A 21 -11.29 32.05 16.21
N ALA A 22 -11.04 33.37 16.33
CA ALA A 22 -11.54 34.36 15.38
C ALA A 22 -10.88 34.22 14.00
N ALA A 23 -9.58 33.90 13.94
CA ALA A 23 -8.86 33.66 12.69
C ALA A 23 -9.37 32.43 11.93
N VAL A 24 -9.72 31.35 12.64
CA VAL A 24 -10.30 30.14 12.05
C VAL A 24 -11.71 30.40 11.51
N LEU A 25 -12.51 31.22 12.18
CA LEU A 25 -13.87 31.54 11.74
C LEU A 25 -13.92 32.54 10.58
N MET A 26 -12.85 33.35 10.36
CA MET A 26 -12.75 34.31 9.28
C MET A 26 -11.97 33.79 8.05
N SER A 27 -11.47 32.53 8.06
CA SER A 27 -10.84 31.94 6.89
C SER A 27 -11.89 31.64 5.83
N PRO A 28 -11.85 32.27 4.64
CA PRO A 28 -12.74 31.89 3.55
C PRO A 28 -12.42 30.47 3.14
N SER A 29 -13.42 29.59 3.13
CA SER A 29 -13.35 28.28 2.53
C SER A 29 -13.07 28.44 1.04
N ALA A 30 -11.82 28.21 0.63
CA ALA A 30 -11.50 28.07 -0.78
C ALA A 30 -12.02 26.71 -1.23
N ASP A 31 -13.07 26.74 -2.06
CA ASP A 31 -13.52 25.56 -2.79
C ASP A 31 -12.39 25.13 -3.74
N VAL A 32 -11.68 24.08 -3.36
CA VAL A 32 -10.70 23.44 -4.22
C VAL A 32 -11.47 22.53 -5.18
N GLU A 33 -11.81 23.05 -6.34
CA GLU A 33 -12.31 22.25 -7.47
C GLU A 33 -11.16 21.34 -7.96
N ALA A 34 -11.15 20.10 -7.50
CA ALA A 34 -10.23 19.08 -8.00
C ALA A 34 -10.66 18.69 -9.42
N LYS A 35 -10.04 19.31 -10.41
CA LYS A 35 -10.21 18.96 -11.83
C LYS A 35 -9.52 17.63 -12.09
N ARG A 36 -10.27 16.54 -12.02
CA ARG A 36 -9.81 15.21 -12.45
C ARG A 36 -9.65 15.22 -13.97
N MET A 37 -8.42 15.22 -14.45
CA MET A 37 -8.11 14.90 -15.85
C MET A 37 -7.95 13.38 -15.94
N SER A 38 -8.93 12.71 -16.52
CA SER A 38 -8.80 11.31 -16.94
C SER A 38 -8.27 11.29 -18.37
N TYR A 39 -7.09 10.73 -18.56
CA TYR A 39 -6.56 10.40 -19.87
C TYR A 39 -6.90 8.94 -20.17
N THR A 40 -7.69 8.72 -21.23
CA THR A 40 -7.81 7.39 -21.84
C THR A 40 -6.63 7.21 -22.78
N VAL A 41 -5.72 6.30 -22.43
CA VAL A 41 -4.65 5.88 -23.32
C VAL A 41 -5.22 4.81 -24.25
N ASP A 42 -5.36 5.18 -25.54
CA ASP A 42 -5.80 4.26 -26.60
C ASP A 42 -4.57 3.48 -27.09
N LEU A 43 -4.45 2.21 -26.68
CA LEU A 43 -3.29 1.34 -26.94
C LEU A 43 -3.34 0.66 -28.33
N GLU A 44 -4.31 0.98 -29.19
CA GLU A 44 -4.46 0.29 -30.48
C GLU A 44 -3.81 0.97 -31.69
N GLN A 45 -3.07 2.08 -31.54
CA GLN A 45 -2.41 2.72 -32.68
C GLN A 45 -0.89 2.80 -32.53
N GLY A 46 -0.22 1.66 -32.67
CA GLY A 46 1.24 1.62 -32.61
C GLY A 46 1.92 0.49 -33.37
N LEU A 47 1.32 -0.02 -34.42
CA LEU A 47 2.03 -0.90 -35.37
C LEU A 47 1.38 -0.76 -36.75
N VAL A 48 1.84 0.13 -37.60
CA VAL A 48 2.25 -0.06 -39.00
C VAL A 48 2.80 1.25 -39.50
N SER A 49 4.08 1.26 -39.81
CA SER A 49 4.79 2.30 -40.55
C SER A 49 4.70 2.02 -42.04
N GLY A 50 4.50 3.06 -42.79
CA GLY A 50 5.06 3.04 -44.15
C GLY A 50 4.14 3.45 -45.31
N ALA A 51 4.40 4.62 -45.82
CA ALA A 51 4.35 5.05 -47.21
C ALA A 51 3.03 5.59 -47.79
N SER A 52 3.06 6.89 -47.93
CA SER A 52 2.81 7.72 -49.13
C SER A 52 1.43 7.83 -49.77
N SER A 53 1.00 9.09 -49.72
CA SER A 53 0.50 9.90 -50.86
C SER A 53 -0.94 9.83 -51.33
N GLN A 54 -1.53 10.99 -51.20
CA GLN A 54 -2.40 11.72 -52.16
C GLN A 54 -3.88 11.39 -52.28
N GLU A 55 -4.58 12.42 -51.83
CA GLU A 55 -5.65 13.20 -52.51
C GLU A 55 -6.99 12.57 -52.92
N ALA A 56 -7.96 13.32 -52.52
CA ALA A 56 -9.14 13.76 -53.25
C ALA A 56 -10.51 13.11 -52.89
N SER A 57 -11.28 13.94 -52.26
CA SER A 57 -12.64 14.39 -52.64
C SER A 57 -13.75 13.40 -52.91
N THR A 58 -14.87 13.72 -52.28
CA THR A 58 -16.24 13.83 -52.79
C THR A 58 -17.27 12.80 -52.31
N GLN A 59 -18.08 13.27 -51.39
CA GLN A 59 -19.56 13.36 -51.41
C GLN A 59 -20.42 12.14 -51.77
N ALA A 60 -21.34 11.90 -50.84
CA ALA A 60 -22.77 11.72 -51.07
C ALA A 60 -23.38 10.32 -51.07
N ALA A 61 -24.46 10.26 -50.25
CA ALA A 61 -25.70 9.54 -50.43
C ALA A 61 -25.86 8.11 -49.89
N ALA A 62 -26.69 8.03 -48.85
CA ALA A 62 -27.51 6.86 -48.53
C ALA A 62 -28.49 6.56 -49.69
N PRO A 63 -29.04 5.35 -49.83
CA PRO A 63 -30.29 5.09 -49.10
C PRO A 63 -30.49 3.63 -48.59
N GLU A 64 -31.54 3.54 -47.77
CA GLU A 64 -32.20 2.39 -47.16
C GLU A 64 -32.42 1.18 -48.08
N ALA A 65 -32.43 -0.01 -47.48
CA ALA A 65 -33.50 -0.97 -47.68
C ALA A 65 -33.38 -2.17 -46.70
N GLU A 66 -34.50 -2.42 -46.07
CA GLU A 66 -34.86 -3.57 -45.22
C GLU A 66 -34.58 -4.92 -45.89
N THR A 67 -34.33 -5.97 -45.12
CA THR A 67 -35.13 -7.21 -45.12
C THR A 67 -34.66 -8.19 -44.05
N THR A 68 -35.60 -8.51 -43.22
CA THR A 68 -35.84 -9.62 -42.32
C THR A 68 -35.21 -10.97 -42.71
N SER A 69 -34.65 -11.71 -41.76
CA SER A 69 -34.97 -13.13 -41.51
C SER A 69 -34.30 -13.66 -40.23
N GLU A 70 -35.18 -14.04 -39.38
CA GLU A 70 -35.22 -14.99 -38.28
C GLU A 70 -34.15 -16.08 -38.14
N THR A 71 -33.97 -16.42 -36.84
CA THR A 71 -33.82 -17.74 -36.22
C THR A 71 -32.43 -18.21 -35.92
N THR A 72 -31.99 -18.23 -34.70
CA THR A 72 -32.10 -19.33 -33.72
C THR A 72 -31.33 -18.97 -32.45
N GLU A 73 -32.09 -18.93 -31.37
CA GLU A 73 -31.56 -18.98 -29.99
C GLU A 73 -30.72 -20.22 -29.79
N SER A 74 -29.53 -20.02 -29.29
CA SER A 74 -28.86 -21.02 -28.47
C SER A 74 -28.33 -20.35 -27.21
N GLN A 75 -29.17 -20.32 -26.20
CA GLN A 75 -28.84 -20.01 -24.84
C GLN A 75 -27.92 -21.13 -24.31
N SER A 76 -26.63 -20.85 -24.23
CA SER A 76 -25.74 -21.57 -23.34
C SER A 76 -25.50 -20.71 -22.13
N GLN A 77 -26.35 -20.82 -21.14
CA GLN A 77 -26.07 -20.39 -19.78
C GLN A 77 -24.90 -21.23 -19.24
N PRO A 78 -23.85 -20.63 -18.69
CA PRO A 78 -22.98 -21.37 -17.79
C PRO A 78 -23.80 -21.61 -16.51
N MET A 79 -24.11 -22.86 -16.28
CA MET A 79 -24.66 -23.36 -15.04
C MET A 79 -23.57 -23.11 -13.97
N ALA A 80 -23.72 -22.00 -13.23
CA ALA A 80 -23.00 -21.81 -11.98
C ALA A 80 -23.42 -22.97 -11.09
N ALA A 81 -22.46 -23.87 -10.82
CA ALA A 81 -22.59 -24.85 -9.77
C ALA A 81 -22.83 -24.07 -8.47
N GLN A 82 -24.07 -24.05 -8.04
CA GLN A 82 -24.40 -23.70 -6.66
C GLN A 82 -23.75 -24.81 -5.83
N ALA A 83 -22.59 -24.48 -5.25
CA ALA A 83 -22.09 -25.22 -4.12
C ALA A 83 -23.21 -25.15 -3.07
N ASP A 84 -23.70 -26.30 -2.67
CA ASP A 84 -24.63 -26.50 -1.58
C ASP A 84 -23.96 -25.91 -0.32
N VAL A 85 -24.25 -24.64 -0.03
CA VAL A 85 -23.81 -24.00 1.20
C VAL A 85 -24.68 -24.64 2.28
N ALA A 86 -24.11 -25.61 2.98
CA ALA A 86 -24.70 -26.10 4.23
C ALA A 86 -25.04 -24.89 5.08
N PRO A 87 -26.22 -24.86 5.75
CA PRO A 87 -26.61 -23.72 6.56
C PRO A 87 -25.50 -23.45 7.57
N GLU A 88 -24.91 -22.26 7.49
CA GLU A 88 -23.93 -21.81 8.46
C GLU A 88 -24.57 -21.92 9.85
N PRO A 89 -23.93 -22.62 10.81
CA PRO A 89 -24.47 -22.71 12.14
C PRO A 89 -24.65 -21.28 12.67
N ASP A 90 -25.75 -21.03 13.34
CA ASP A 90 -26.11 -19.74 13.96
C ASP A 90 -25.04 -19.43 15.03
N ILE A 91 -23.92 -18.82 14.65
CA ILE A 91 -22.78 -18.53 15.52
C ILE A 91 -22.94 -17.12 16.07
N GLN A 92 -23.05 -17.02 17.39
CA GLN A 92 -23.00 -15.74 18.09
C GLN A 92 -21.55 -15.39 18.41
N TRP A 93 -21.13 -14.22 17.93
CA TRP A 93 -19.77 -13.75 18.12
C TRP A 93 -19.67 -12.82 19.33
N GLN A 94 -18.67 -13.09 20.21
CA GLN A 94 -18.26 -12.21 21.29
C GLN A 94 -16.88 -11.65 20.95
N GLU A 95 -16.78 -10.33 20.84
CA GLU A 95 -15.57 -9.64 20.39
C GLU A 95 -14.87 -8.91 21.53
N PHE A 96 -13.54 -9.00 21.58
CA PHE A 96 -12.69 -8.36 22.56
C PHE A 96 -11.43 -7.80 21.90
N THR A 97 -11.12 -6.52 22.16
CA THR A 97 -9.81 -5.95 21.84
C THR A 97 -8.81 -6.27 22.94
N ILE A 98 -7.67 -6.84 22.59
CA ILE A 98 -6.61 -7.24 23.51
C ILE A 98 -5.90 -6.01 24.05
N LYS A 99 -5.87 -5.87 25.38
CA LYS A 99 -5.19 -4.76 26.06
C LYS A 99 -3.87 -5.21 26.65
N SER A 100 -2.99 -4.24 26.90
CA SER A 100 -1.74 -4.51 27.61
C SER A 100 -2.02 -5.14 29.00
N GLY A 101 -1.42 -6.32 29.24
CA GLY A 101 -1.64 -7.12 30.45
C GLY A 101 -2.75 -8.16 30.36
N ASP A 102 -3.54 -8.21 29.27
CA ASP A 102 -4.46 -9.31 29.05
C ASP A 102 -3.67 -10.61 28.75
N THR A 103 -4.20 -11.70 29.25
CA THR A 103 -3.70 -13.06 28.98
C THR A 103 -4.79 -13.89 28.31
N LEU A 104 -4.42 -14.94 27.60
CA LEU A 104 -5.40 -15.83 26.97
C LEU A 104 -6.42 -16.36 27.98
N SER A 105 -5.97 -16.78 29.19
CA SER A 105 -6.84 -17.22 30.26
C SER A 105 -7.84 -16.13 30.72
N THR A 106 -7.41 -14.85 30.76
CA THR A 106 -8.34 -13.76 31.11
C THR A 106 -9.37 -13.51 30.04
N LEU A 107 -9.02 -13.64 28.76
CA LEU A 107 -9.94 -13.48 27.64
C LEU A 107 -10.95 -14.62 27.58
N PHE A 108 -10.52 -15.89 27.75
CA PHE A 108 -11.43 -17.02 27.82
C PHE A 108 -12.43 -16.89 28.94
N ARG A 109 -11.98 -16.46 30.14
CA ARG A 109 -12.89 -16.22 31.31
C ARG A 109 -13.86 -15.07 31.04
N LYS A 110 -13.44 -13.98 30.37
CA LYS A 110 -14.34 -12.89 29.94
C LYS A 110 -15.40 -13.38 28.97
N ALA A 111 -15.05 -14.32 28.09
CA ALA A 111 -15.96 -14.96 27.14
C ALA A 111 -16.84 -16.07 27.77
N GLY A 112 -16.65 -16.36 29.06
CA GLY A 112 -17.45 -17.38 29.80
C GLY A 112 -16.88 -18.79 29.76
N PHE A 113 -15.62 -18.97 29.28
CA PHE A 113 -14.96 -20.26 29.15
C PHE A 113 -13.92 -20.51 30.26
N ASN A 114 -13.64 -21.77 30.52
CA ASN A 114 -12.65 -22.17 31.50
C ASN A 114 -11.26 -22.43 30.89
N ASP A 115 -10.25 -22.52 31.78
CA ASP A 115 -8.87 -22.76 31.35
C ASP A 115 -8.67 -24.16 30.75
N GLY A 116 -9.50 -25.16 31.06
CA GLY A 116 -9.44 -26.49 30.44
C GLY A 116 -9.78 -26.45 28.96
N LEU A 117 -10.85 -25.72 28.60
CA LEU A 117 -11.20 -25.52 27.19
C LEU A 117 -10.12 -24.71 26.45
N MET A 118 -9.56 -23.67 27.09
CA MET A 118 -8.43 -22.93 26.55
C MET A 118 -7.25 -23.84 26.21
N LEU A 119 -6.89 -24.75 27.12
CA LEU A 119 -5.81 -25.73 26.90
C LEU A 119 -6.15 -26.69 25.74
N SER A 120 -7.40 -27.13 25.63
CA SER A 120 -7.82 -27.98 24.49
C SER A 120 -7.70 -27.23 23.16
N VAL A 121 -8.00 -25.93 23.13
CA VAL A 121 -7.85 -25.10 21.92
C VAL A 121 -6.39 -24.95 21.53
N ILE A 122 -5.50 -24.58 22.43
CA ILE A 122 -4.08 -24.31 22.10
C ILE A 122 -3.28 -25.61 21.82
N HIS A 123 -3.77 -26.78 22.26
CA HIS A 123 -3.23 -28.09 21.92
C HIS A 123 -3.96 -28.72 20.74
N GLY A 124 -4.83 -27.99 20.07
CA GLY A 124 -5.49 -28.43 18.85
C GLY A 124 -4.51 -28.58 17.68
N ASP A 125 -5.04 -29.11 16.58
CA ASP A 125 -4.25 -29.38 15.38
C ASP A 125 -3.96 -28.10 14.57
N GLY A 126 -3.07 -28.25 13.57
CA GLY A 126 -2.67 -27.19 12.68
C GLY A 126 -1.89 -26.10 13.41
N GLU A 127 -2.34 -24.86 13.30
CA GLU A 127 -1.66 -23.67 13.84
C GLU A 127 -2.35 -23.10 15.11
N ALA A 128 -3.15 -23.93 15.79
CA ALA A 128 -3.90 -23.49 16.99
C ALA A 128 -2.98 -22.99 18.12
N ASP A 129 -1.75 -23.50 18.22
CA ASP A 129 -0.73 -23.07 19.17
C ASP A 129 -0.34 -21.60 19.02
N LYS A 130 -0.49 -21.02 17.82
CA LYS A 130 -0.23 -19.59 17.57
C LYS A 130 -1.12 -18.66 18.39
N LEU A 131 -2.27 -19.15 18.88
CA LEU A 131 -3.17 -18.40 19.77
C LEU A 131 -2.50 -17.98 21.09
N GLN A 132 -1.44 -18.66 21.50
CA GLN A 132 -0.69 -18.34 22.72
C GLN A 132 0.04 -16.98 22.63
N ARG A 133 0.29 -16.50 21.43
CA ARG A 133 0.97 -15.21 21.19
C ARG A 133 -0.06 -14.13 20.94
N LEU A 134 -0.30 -13.31 21.94
CA LEU A 134 -1.23 -12.17 21.87
C LEU A 134 -0.46 -10.86 21.93
N TYR A 135 -0.90 -9.90 21.14
CA TYR A 135 -0.35 -8.54 21.16
C TYR A 135 -1.45 -7.54 21.50
N ALA A 136 -1.12 -6.51 22.26
CA ALA A 136 -2.05 -5.44 22.55
C ALA A 136 -2.45 -4.71 21.25
N GLY A 137 -3.75 -4.51 21.06
CA GLY A 137 -4.33 -3.90 19.87
C GLY A 137 -4.88 -4.90 18.85
N GLU A 138 -4.63 -6.21 19.01
CA GLU A 138 -5.29 -7.25 18.22
C GLU A 138 -6.75 -7.45 18.69
N ASP A 139 -7.63 -7.86 17.78
CA ASP A 139 -9.01 -8.20 18.07
C ASP A 139 -9.21 -9.72 18.06
N ILE A 140 -9.83 -10.25 19.11
CA ILE A 140 -10.18 -11.67 19.22
C ILE A 140 -11.69 -11.83 19.31
N ARG A 141 -12.24 -12.77 18.55
CA ARG A 141 -13.66 -13.12 18.56
C ARG A 141 -13.85 -14.57 18.93
N PHE A 142 -14.81 -14.84 19.81
CA PHE A 142 -15.24 -16.18 20.19
C PHE A 142 -16.61 -16.46 19.61
N GLY A 143 -16.71 -17.46 18.76
CA GLY A 143 -17.95 -17.92 18.14
C GLY A 143 -18.60 -19.01 18.98
N VAL A 144 -19.84 -18.78 19.39
CA VAL A 144 -20.61 -19.65 20.28
C VAL A 144 -21.84 -20.12 19.54
N ASN A 145 -22.15 -21.43 19.63
CA ASN A 145 -23.38 -21.97 19.07
C ASN A 145 -24.59 -21.69 20.00
N SER A 146 -25.79 -22.10 19.56
CA SER A 146 -27.04 -21.93 20.31
C SER A 146 -27.05 -22.67 21.67
N GLU A 147 -26.15 -23.64 21.86
CA GLU A 147 -26.01 -24.41 23.13
C GLU A 147 -25.00 -23.76 24.10
N GLY A 148 -24.37 -22.66 23.70
CA GLY A 148 -23.37 -21.96 24.49
C GLY A 148 -21.97 -22.57 24.41
N GLU A 149 -21.73 -23.48 23.44
CA GLU A 149 -20.44 -24.09 23.25
C GLU A 149 -19.55 -23.26 22.30
N LEU A 150 -18.25 -23.23 22.58
CA LEU A 150 -17.25 -22.63 21.69
C LEU A 150 -17.08 -23.47 20.44
N VAL A 151 -17.37 -22.90 19.29
CA VAL A 151 -17.25 -23.54 17.98
C VAL A 151 -16.19 -22.91 17.09
N ALA A 152 -15.84 -21.65 17.32
CA ALA A 152 -14.81 -20.96 16.55
C ALA A 152 -14.10 -19.88 17.38
N ILE A 153 -12.85 -19.60 17.04
CA ILE A 153 -12.11 -18.43 17.50
C ILE A 153 -11.49 -17.77 16.28
N GLU A 154 -11.54 -16.46 16.21
CA GLU A 154 -10.85 -15.68 15.19
C GLU A 154 -10.01 -14.59 15.88
N LEU A 155 -8.71 -14.61 15.62
CA LEU A 155 -7.76 -13.61 16.11
C LEU A 155 -7.27 -12.80 14.93
N GLN A 156 -7.70 -11.53 14.86
CA GLN A 156 -7.27 -10.60 13.82
C GLN A 156 -5.95 -9.95 14.23
N ARG A 157 -4.86 -10.33 13.55
CA ARG A 157 -3.51 -9.81 13.82
C ARG A 157 -3.24 -8.50 13.09
N SER A 158 -3.73 -8.43 11.86
CA SER A 158 -3.62 -7.24 11.00
C SER A 158 -4.77 -7.24 9.99
N LEU A 159 -4.86 -6.21 9.16
CA LEU A 159 -5.85 -6.20 8.07
C LEU A 159 -5.67 -7.36 7.08
N LEU A 160 -4.45 -7.91 7.00
CA LEU A 160 -4.10 -8.98 6.06
C LEU A 160 -4.06 -10.37 6.69
N GLU A 161 -3.85 -10.48 8.00
CA GLU A 161 -3.60 -11.76 8.65
C GLU A 161 -4.59 -12.00 9.79
N SER A 162 -5.25 -13.16 9.75
CA SER A 162 -6.10 -13.65 10.83
C SER A 162 -5.78 -15.12 11.13
N LEU A 163 -5.82 -15.48 12.41
CA LEU A 163 -5.81 -16.87 12.85
C LEU A 163 -7.25 -17.31 13.09
N LYS A 164 -7.70 -18.32 12.35
CA LYS A 164 -9.01 -18.93 12.51
C LYS A 164 -8.86 -20.29 13.16
N ILE A 165 -9.60 -20.53 14.21
CA ILE A 165 -9.63 -21.85 14.89
C ILE A 165 -11.08 -22.29 14.87
N ALA A 166 -11.32 -23.48 14.31
CA ALA A 166 -12.64 -24.07 14.24
C ALA A 166 -12.68 -25.38 15.05
N ARG A 167 -13.83 -25.65 15.67
CA ARG A 167 -14.08 -26.94 16.32
C ARG A 167 -14.32 -28.01 15.28
N THR A 168 -13.65 -29.13 15.41
CA THR A 168 -13.81 -30.34 14.58
C THR A 168 -14.31 -31.51 15.43
N GLU A 169 -14.56 -32.66 14.81
CA GLU A 169 -14.96 -33.88 15.54
C GLU A 169 -13.85 -34.35 16.51
N ASP A 170 -12.58 -34.14 16.13
CA ASP A 170 -11.41 -34.58 16.92
C ASP A 170 -10.87 -33.50 17.88
N GLY A 171 -11.41 -32.28 17.87
CA GLY A 171 -10.92 -31.20 18.71
C GLY A 171 -11.01 -29.81 18.07
N PHE A 172 -9.90 -29.09 18.01
CA PHE A 172 -9.79 -27.78 17.38
C PHE A 172 -8.71 -27.77 16.32
N LEU A 173 -8.98 -27.14 15.18
CA LEU A 173 -8.04 -26.96 14.09
C LEU A 173 -7.80 -25.47 13.87
N GLY A 174 -6.54 -25.06 13.91
CA GLY A 174 -6.11 -23.69 13.64
C GLY A 174 -5.50 -23.51 12.28
N GLU A 175 -5.85 -22.44 11.59
CA GLU A 175 -5.32 -22.05 10.29
C GLU A 175 -5.06 -20.54 10.26
N THR A 176 -3.90 -20.14 9.75
CA THR A 176 -3.62 -18.73 9.45
C THR A 176 -4.12 -18.38 8.06
N VAL A 177 -5.06 -17.45 7.99
CA VAL A 177 -5.58 -16.92 6.73
C VAL A 177 -4.89 -15.61 6.42
N VAL A 178 -4.19 -15.58 5.28
CA VAL A 178 -3.56 -14.37 4.76
C VAL A 178 -4.36 -13.87 3.56
N ARG A 179 -4.84 -12.64 3.64
CA ARG A 179 -5.56 -11.97 2.55
C ARG A 179 -4.57 -11.26 1.65
N GLU A 180 -4.70 -11.43 0.35
CA GLU A 180 -3.93 -10.67 -0.61
C GLU A 180 -4.64 -9.35 -0.92
N PRO A 181 -3.96 -8.20 -0.80
CA PRO A 181 -4.55 -6.92 -1.14
C PRO A 181 -4.65 -6.76 -2.66
N GLU A 182 -5.67 -6.04 -3.11
CA GLU A 182 -5.77 -5.61 -4.49
C GLU A 182 -4.79 -4.47 -4.74
N ALA A 183 -3.82 -4.67 -5.64
CA ALA A 183 -2.87 -3.64 -6.05
C ALA A 183 -3.44 -2.86 -7.24
N ARG A 184 -3.52 -1.53 -7.13
CA ARG A 184 -3.94 -0.62 -8.20
C ARG A 184 -2.82 0.35 -8.51
N PRO A 185 -2.49 0.57 -9.82
CA PRO A 185 -1.47 1.54 -10.17
C PRO A 185 -1.95 2.97 -9.90
N ALA A 186 -1.08 3.77 -9.30
CA ALA A 186 -1.26 5.18 -9.06
C ALA A 186 -0.05 5.96 -9.58
N PHE A 187 -0.23 7.26 -9.82
CA PHE A 187 0.80 8.13 -10.38
C PHE A 187 1.01 9.36 -9.50
N ALA A 188 2.27 9.74 -9.34
CA ALA A 188 2.66 11.00 -8.73
C ALA A 188 3.80 11.64 -9.51
N ALA A 189 3.81 12.96 -9.59
CA ALA A 189 4.87 13.74 -10.23
C ALA A 189 5.14 15.00 -9.43
N GLY A 190 6.40 15.46 -9.44
CA GLY A 190 6.77 16.66 -8.74
C GLY A 190 8.01 17.33 -9.33
N VAL A 191 8.10 18.65 -9.11
CA VAL A 191 9.28 19.44 -9.43
C VAL A 191 9.98 19.81 -8.12
N ILE A 192 11.29 19.62 -8.08
CA ILE A 192 12.09 19.92 -6.89
C ILE A 192 12.19 21.45 -6.69
N ASP A 193 11.70 21.92 -5.54
CA ASP A 193 11.88 23.33 -5.15
C ASP A 193 12.98 23.50 -4.09
N GLY A 194 13.13 22.55 -3.18
CA GLY A 194 14.15 22.59 -2.13
C GLY A 194 14.80 21.25 -1.89
N SER A 195 14.01 20.20 -1.64
CA SER A 195 14.52 18.84 -1.45
C SER A 195 13.57 17.83 -2.07
N LEU A 196 14.11 16.67 -2.46
CA LEU A 196 13.30 15.55 -2.93
C LEU A 196 12.21 15.19 -1.93
N TYR A 197 12.55 15.09 -0.64
CA TYR A 197 11.62 14.69 0.41
C TYR A 197 10.38 15.61 0.49
N LEU A 198 10.58 16.93 0.50
CA LEU A 198 9.48 17.88 0.58
C LEU A 198 8.61 17.84 -0.69
N SER A 199 9.25 17.84 -1.86
CA SER A 199 8.53 17.81 -3.14
C SER A 199 7.79 16.50 -3.37
N ALA A 200 8.34 15.36 -2.93
CA ALA A 200 7.70 14.06 -3.00
C ALA A 200 6.46 13.99 -2.09
N ARG A 201 6.58 14.50 -0.86
CA ARG A 201 5.45 14.60 0.06
C ARG A 201 4.34 15.51 -0.48
N ASP A 202 4.70 16.65 -1.05
CA ASP A 202 3.74 17.59 -1.65
C ASP A 202 3.05 16.98 -2.90
N ALA A 203 3.73 16.04 -3.59
CA ALA A 203 3.16 15.23 -4.67
C ALA A 203 2.31 14.03 -4.18
N GLY A 204 2.18 13.83 -2.85
CA GLY A 204 1.36 12.77 -2.26
C GLY A 204 2.09 11.45 -2.01
N LEU A 205 3.41 11.38 -2.22
CA LEU A 205 4.19 10.20 -1.86
C LEU A 205 4.41 10.15 -0.34
N ASN A 206 4.31 8.96 0.23
CA ASN A 206 4.67 8.73 1.63
C ASN A 206 6.20 8.57 1.79
N ASP A 207 6.65 8.51 3.04
CA ASP A 207 8.08 8.43 3.38
C ASP A 207 8.74 7.19 2.74
N ARG A 208 8.04 6.04 2.73
CA ARG A 208 8.54 4.79 2.19
C ARG A 208 8.77 4.90 0.68
N LEU A 209 7.81 5.38 -0.10
CA LEU A 209 7.95 5.59 -1.55
C LEU A 209 9.02 6.64 -1.87
N THR A 210 9.13 7.69 -1.05
CA THR A 210 10.16 8.71 -1.22
C THR A 210 11.57 8.14 -1.01
N MET A 211 11.74 7.30 0.01
CA MET A 211 13.03 6.64 0.26
C MET A 211 13.33 5.56 -0.79
N GLU A 212 12.32 4.85 -1.28
CA GLU A 212 12.46 3.90 -2.37
C GLU A 212 12.90 4.60 -3.66
N LEU A 213 12.25 5.72 -4.03
CA LEU A 213 12.65 6.55 -5.17
C LEU A 213 14.11 7.02 -5.06
N ALA A 214 14.52 7.50 -3.88
CA ALA A 214 15.90 7.86 -3.61
C ALA A 214 16.85 6.65 -3.72
N GLY A 215 16.42 5.47 -3.29
CA GLY A 215 17.19 4.22 -3.38
C GLY A 215 17.40 3.75 -4.81
N ILE A 216 16.39 3.89 -5.68
CA ILE A 216 16.46 3.50 -7.09
C ILE A 216 17.58 4.26 -7.82
N PHE A 217 17.64 5.57 -7.66
CA PHE A 217 18.60 6.43 -8.37
C PHE A 217 19.85 6.79 -7.55
N GLY A 218 19.91 6.39 -6.28
CA GLY A 218 20.99 6.78 -5.35
C GLY A 218 22.39 6.29 -5.73
N TRP A 219 22.48 5.36 -6.68
CA TRP A 219 23.76 4.93 -7.23
C TRP A 219 24.34 5.89 -8.30
N ASP A 220 23.47 6.61 -8.98
CA ASP A 220 23.82 7.57 -10.04
C ASP A 220 23.73 9.01 -9.55
N ILE A 221 22.76 9.33 -8.70
CA ILE A 221 22.42 10.66 -8.21
C ILE A 221 22.71 10.75 -6.72
N ASP A 222 23.53 11.71 -6.30
CA ASP A 222 23.68 12.06 -4.90
C ASP A 222 22.57 13.07 -4.51
N PHE A 223 21.55 12.58 -3.81
CA PHE A 223 20.38 13.40 -3.44
C PHE A 223 20.69 14.55 -2.49
N VAL A 224 21.87 14.57 -1.88
CA VAL A 224 22.34 15.66 -1.02
C VAL A 224 23.07 16.74 -1.85
N TYR A 225 23.88 16.32 -2.83
CA TYR A 225 24.79 17.23 -3.54
C TYR A 225 24.43 17.46 -5.01
N ASP A 226 23.72 16.55 -5.67
CA ASP A 226 23.44 16.64 -7.10
C ASP A 226 22.09 17.24 -7.44
N VAL A 227 21.09 17.07 -6.57
CA VAL A 227 19.72 17.54 -6.81
C VAL A 227 19.61 19.06 -6.72
N ARG A 228 18.90 19.66 -7.65
CA ARG A 228 18.72 21.12 -7.77
C ARG A 228 17.27 21.50 -7.92
N LYS A 229 16.96 22.74 -7.61
CA LYS A 229 15.67 23.35 -7.96
C LYS A 229 15.45 23.28 -9.47
N GLY A 230 14.26 22.78 -9.86
CA GLY A 230 13.90 22.57 -11.25
C GLY A 230 14.10 21.14 -11.76
N ASP A 231 14.82 20.28 -11.03
CA ASP A 231 14.81 18.84 -11.28
C ASP A 231 13.38 18.31 -11.05
N SER A 232 13.04 17.17 -11.65
CA SER A 232 11.69 16.63 -11.53
C SER A 232 11.68 15.11 -11.45
N PHE A 233 10.59 14.58 -10.93
CA PHE A 233 10.35 13.15 -10.88
C PHE A 233 8.91 12.81 -11.29
N GLU A 234 8.76 11.61 -11.82
CA GLU A 234 7.49 10.96 -12.12
C GLU A 234 7.57 9.53 -11.58
N VAL A 235 6.51 9.08 -10.91
CA VAL A 235 6.49 7.77 -10.26
C VAL A 235 5.15 7.10 -10.51
N VAL A 236 5.18 5.87 -11.01
CA VAL A 236 4.04 4.95 -10.99
C VAL A 236 4.28 3.96 -9.87
N TYR A 237 3.33 3.83 -8.97
CA TYR A 237 3.43 2.97 -7.80
C TYR A 237 2.11 2.24 -7.54
N GLU A 238 2.13 1.25 -6.67
CA GLU A 238 0.95 0.50 -6.27
C GLU A 238 0.26 1.17 -5.08
N GLU A 239 -1.04 1.30 -5.14
CA GLU A 239 -1.91 1.51 -3.98
C GLU A 239 -2.56 0.19 -3.60
N LEU A 240 -2.52 -0.16 -2.32
CA LEU A 240 -3.03 -1.43 -1.82
C LEU A 240 -4.40 -1.23 -1.18
N TYR A 241 -5.37 -2.02 -1.65
CA TYR A 241 -6.77 -1.96 -1.24
C TYR A 241 -7.21 -3.27 -0.60
N ILE A 242 -8.03 -3.17 0.44
CA ILE A 242 -8.78 -4.29 1.02
C ILE A 242 -10.24 -3.85 1.08
N ASP A 243 -11.14 -4.71 0.60
CA ASP A 243 -12.59 -4.45 0.56
C ASP A 243 -12.96 -3.12 -0.12
N GLY A 244 -12.13 -2.67 -1.08
CA GLY A 244 -12.32 -1.43 -1.82
C GLY A 244 -11.78 -0.18 -1.10
N GLU A 245 -11.26 -0.30 0.11
CA GLU A 245 -10.65 0.80 0.85
C GLU A 245 -9.11 0.74 0.75
N LYS A 246 -8.49 1.88 0.45
CA LYS A 246 -7.03 2.01 0.45
C LYS A 246 -6.50 1.95 1.87
N PHE A 247 -5.60 1.02 2.13
CA PHE A 247 -4.97 0.89 3.45
C PHE A 247 -3.45 1.14 3.45
N ASP A 248 -2.77 0.92 2.31
CA ASP A 248 -1.33 1.13 2.22
C ASP A 248 -0.90 1.42 0.76
N THR A 249 0.39 1.55 0.54
CA THR A 249 1.01 1.64 -0.78
C THR A 249 1.90 0.42 -1.01
N GLY A 250 1.98 -0.04 -2.24
CA GLY A 250 2.89 -1.09 -2.67
C GLY A 250 4.24 -0.54 -3.13
N ARG A 251 4.87 -1.17 -4.10
CA ARG A 251 6.19 -0.81 -4.63
C ARG A 251 6.07 0.24 -5.75
N ILE A 252 7.17 0.89 -6.06
CA ILE A 252 7.31 1.67 -7.28
C ILE A 252 7.39 0.70 -8.46
N LEU A 253 6.50 0.86 -9.45
CA LEU A 253 6.49 0.07 -10.68
C LEU A 253 7.43 0.66 -11.73
N SER A 254 7.43 1.99 -11.84
CA SER A 254 8.37 2.73 -12.65
C SER A 254 8.65 4.10 -12.06
N ALA A 255 9.85 4.59 -12.26
CA ALA A 255 10.24 5.92 -11.84
C ALA A 255 11.09 6.60 -12.91
N ARG A 256 10.85 7.88 -13.11
CA ARG A 256 11.66 8.76 -13.94
C ARG A 256 12.18 9.90 -13.09
N PHE A 257 13.45 10.21 -13.22
CA PHE A 257 14.06 11.33 -12.51
C PHE A 257 14.88 12.16 -13.48
N ILE A 258 14.51 13.40 -13.70
CA ILE A 258 15.25 14.36 -14.51
C ILE A 258 16.15 15.16 -13.59
N ASN A 259 17.46 14.91 -13.65
CA ASN A 259 18.48 15.60 -12.87
C ASN A 259 19.39 16.41 -13.80
N ARG A 260 19.40 17.73 -13.63
CA ARG A 260 20.23 18.63 -14.47
C ARG A 260 20.03 18.45 -15.97
N GLY A 261 18.83 18.05 -16.40
CA GLY A 261 18.49 17.75 -17.78
C GLY A 261 18.86 16.34 -18.25
N GLU A 262 19.49 15.53 -17.43
CA GLU A 262 19.68 14.09 -17.66
C GLU A 262 18.41 13.33 -17.26
N ASP A 263 17.92 12.50 -18.18
CA ASP A 263 16.70 11.70 -18.04
C ASP A 263 17.04 10.29 -17.58
N ASN A 264 16.71 9.96 -16.36
CA ASN A 264 16.94 8.66 -15.74
C ASN A 264 15.60 7.94 -15.56
N LEU A 265 15.43 6.78 -16.22
CA LEU A 265 14.23 5.95 -16.14
C LEU A 265 14.58 4.60 -15.54
N ALA A 266 13.76 4.15 -14.59
CA ALA A 266 13.87 2.85 -13.94
C ALA A 266 12.53 2.12 -14.00
N LEU A 267 12.57 0.82 -14.26
CA LEU A 267 11.42 -0.08 -14.34
C LEU A 267 11.63 -1.22 -13.36
N LEU A 268 10.60 -1.56 -12.59
CA LEU A 268 10.59 -2.75 -11.76
C LEU A 268 10.44 -3.98 -12.63
N TYR A 269 11.32 -4.95 -12.47
CA TYR A 269 11.23 -6.25 -13.12
C TYR A 269 11.36 -7.35 -12.08
N THR A 270 10.47 -8.34 -12.19
CA THR A 270 10.51 -9.55 -11.38
C THR A 270 10.96 -10.70 -12.24
N ASP A 271 12.01 -11.38 -11.86
CA ASP A 271 12.56 -12.51 -12.59
C ASP A 271 11.75 -13.81 -12.38
N ALA A 272 12.17 -14.88 -13.07
CA ALA A 272 11.51 -16.18 -12.97
C ALA A 272 11.65 -16.86 -11.58
N SER A 273 12.58 -16.40 -10.74
CA SER A 273 12.74 -16.85 -9.36
C SER A 273 11.86 -16.09 -8.37
N GLY A 274 11.17 -15.01 -8.84
CA GLY A 274 10.37 -14.12 -8.01
C GLY A 274 11.17 -12.98 -7.37
N GLU A 275 12.47 -12.85 -7.70
CA GLU A 275 13.29 -11.75 -7.23
C GLU A 275 13.02 -10.49 -8.08
N SER A 276 12.81 -9.36 -7.42
CA SER A 276 12.47 -8.10 -8.08
C SER A 276 13.56 -7.06 -7.86
N ASP A 277 13.96 -6.38 -8.94
CA ASP A 277 14.92 -5.27 -8.89
C ASP A 277 14.59 -4.23 -9.97
N TYR A 278 15.26 -3.09 -9.94
CA TYR A 278 15.05 -2.01 -10.88
C TYR A 278 16.10 -2.03 -12.00
N TYR A 279 15.61 -1.80 -13.23
CA TYR A 279 16.42 -1.81 -14.45
C TYR A 279 16.12 -0.58 -15.29
N SER A 280 17.16 -0.06 -15.96
CA SER A 280 16.99 0.95 -17.00
C SER A 280 16.33 0.34 -18.25
N PRO A 281 15.80 1.14 -19.20
CA PRO A 281 15.16 0.64 -20.42
C PRO A 281 16.06 -0.24 -21.30
N ASP A 282 17.36 -0.07 -21.20
CA ASP A 282 18.38 -0.89 -21.90
C ASP A 282 18.78 -2.16 -21.11
N GLY A 283 18.05 -2.50 -20.05
CA GLY A 283 18.20 -3.74 -19.27
C GLY A 283 19.37 -3.76 -18.32
N LYS A 284 19.96 -2.60 -18.00
CA LYS A 284 21.02 -2.52 -17.00
C LYS A 284 20.40 -2.35 -15.63
N SER A 285 20.89 -3.13 -14.63
CA SER A 285 20.50 -2.98 -13.25
C SER A 285 20.82 -1.57 -12.73
N MET A 286 19.85 -0.97 -12.03
CA MET A 286 20.06 0.28 -11.30
C MET A 286 21.01 0.11 -10.11
N ARG A 287 21.17 -1.11 -9.62
CA ARG A 287 22.17 -1.46 -8.63
C ARG A 287 23.54 -1.64 -9.27
N LYS A 288 24.53 -0.92 -8.77
CA LYS A 288 25.93 -1.09 -9.22
C LYS A 288 26.65 -2.12 -8.36
N ALA A 289 27.53 -2.91 -8.99
CA ALA A 289 28.30 -3.94 -8.30
C ALA A 289 29.22 -3.39 -7.19
N PHE A 290 29.56 -2.11 -7.25
CA PHE A 290 30.44 -1.45 -6.27
C PHE A 290 29.81 -0.17 -5.75
N LEU A 291 29.85 0.01 -4.44
CA LEU A 291 29.49 1.26 -3.80
C LEU A 291 30.43 2.39 -4.26
N ARG A 292 29.87 3.57 -4.54
CA ARG A 292 30.65 4.78 -4.87
C ARG A 292 31.68 5.11 -3.79
N VAL A 293 31.32 4.85 -2.52
CA VAL A 293 32.20 4.91 -1.36
C VAL A 293 32.03 3.62 -0.56
N PRO A 294 32.85 2.59 -0.79
CA PRO A 294 32.65 1.26 -0.19
C PRO A 294 32.91 1.21 1.33
N ILE A 295 33.51 2.24 1.88
CA ILE A 295 33.76 2.38 3.32
C ILE A 295 33.44 3.80 3.79
N ASN A 296 32.84 3.91 4.98
CA ASN A 296 32.61 5.22 5.61
C ASN A 296 33.96 5.74 6.22
N ALA A 297 34.84 6.18 5.34
CA ALA A 297 36.17 6.67 5.73
C ALA A 297 36.39 8.08 5.19
N ARG A 298 37.00 8.93 6.01
CA ARG A 298 37.43 10.26 5.57
C ARG A 298 38.61 10.11 4.60
N VAL A 299 38.44 10.60 3.38
CA VAL A 299 39.54 10.70 2.42
C VAL A 299 40.57 11.72 2.95
N SER A 300 41.71 11.24 3.41
CA SER A 300 42.76 12.09 4.01
C SER A 300 43.65 12.80 2.98
N SER A 301 43.67 12.30 1.73
CA SER A 301 44.45 12.91 0.64
C SER A 301 43.92 12.47 -0.73
N PRO A 302 44.02 13.34 -1.77
CA PRO A 302 43.66 12.99 -3.13
C PRO A 302 44.57 11.91 -3.71
N PHE A 303 44.10 11.22 -4.76
CA PHE A 303 44.88 10.24 -5.50
C PHE A 303 46.12 10.92 -6.13
N ASN A 304 47.30 10.36 -5.91
CA ASN A 304 48.53 10.86 -6.47
C ASN A 304 49.43 9.67 -6.94
N LEU A 305 49.65 9.55 -8.25
CA LEU A 305 50.48 8.50 -8.87
C LEU A 305 51.98 8.60 -8.45
N GLN A 306 52.44 9.76 -7.99
CA GLN A 306 53.84 10.01 -7.58
C GLN A 306 54.02 9.83 -6.07
N ARG A 307 52.99 9.41 -5.33
CA ARG A 307 53.09 9.22 -3.88
C ARG A 307 54.00 8.05 -3.57
N ARG A 308 55.10 8.32 -2.94
CA ARG A 308 55.99 7.27 -2.42
C ARG A 308 55.31 6.58 -1.23
N HIS A 309 55.31 5.26 -1.25
CA HIS A 309 54.78 4.47 -0.13
C HIS A 309 55.64 4.79 1.12
N PRO A 310 55.08 5.14 2.27
CA PRO A 310 55.86 5.21 3.51
C PRO A 310 56.27 3.77 3.85
N VAL A 311 57.56 3.51 3.85
CA VAL A 311 58.12 2.25 4.31
C VAL A 311 58.39 2.38 5.78
#